data_1deb44fc0792e3fe6b45075d035417e4
#
_entry.id   1deb44fc0792e3fe6b45075d035417e4
#
_cell.length_a   1.000
_cell.length_b   1.000
_cell.length_c   1.000
_cell.angle_alpha   90.00
_cell.angle_beta   90.00
_cell.angle_gamma   90.00
#
_symmetry.space_group_name_H-M   'P 1'
#
loop_
_entity.id
_entity.type
_entity.pdbx_description
1 polymer ?
#
loop_
_entity_poly.entity_id
_entity_poly.type
_entity_poly.pdbx_seq_one_letter_code
_entity_poly.pdbx_strand_id
1 'polypeptide(L)'
;MSALSSDLNLALDLAHIAEDEILPRFRTVSVTHKPDGTEVTEADREAERVMREHLADERPDHAVLGEEFGASGPDDAQYRWVLDPVDGTAGFTIGVPLFGTLVGLLENGTPVAGVIHFPALGETVYAARGEGCWFRTDEAEHAVSADPVESLDAATVTTTALHSSDVTAGADQTPYRLTDLVRRAGKFRFVTDCIQHALVARGRTHAAVDTLMRPWDVAALVPCVREAGGVAQPLAPDADDVVFGGSLVTAGSTSLLHEVRSLLQPSADGAEHPH
;
A
#
# COMPACT_ATOMS: atom_id res chain seq x y z
N MET A 1 -11.63 -25.97 3.64
CA MET A 1 -11.01 -24.64 3.41
C MET A 1 -9.89 -24.53 4.43
N SER A 2 -8.71 -24.00 4.05
CA SER A 2 -7.65 -23.73 5.00
C SER A 2 -8.07 -22.57 5.94
N ALA A 3 -7.44 -22.45 7.13
CA ALA A 3 -7.71 -21.32 8.04
C ALA A 3 -7.44 -19.98 7.33
N LEU A 4 -6.43 -19.94 6.46
CA LEU A 4 -6.04 -18.75 5.72
C LEU A 4 -7.15 -18.32 4.72
N SER A 5 -7.80 -19.27 4.02
CA SER A 5 -8.97 -18.96 3.18
C SER A 5 -10.14 -18.38 3.96
N SER A 6 -10.33 -18.78 5.22
CA SER A 6 -11.35 -18.18 6.11
C SER A 6 -11.02 -16.72 6.44
N ASP A 7 -9.75 -16.42 6.74
CA ASP A 7 -9.33 -15.07 7.08
C ASP A 7 -9.28 -14.16 5.85
N LEU A 8 -8.96 -14.70 4.66
CA LEU A 8 -9.06 -13.94 3.42
C LEU A 8 -10.51 -13.55 3.10
N ASN A 9 -11.47 -14.47 3.31
CA ASN A 9 -12.89 -14.13 3.15
C ASN A 9 -13.31 -13.04 4.13
N LEU A 10 -12.88 -13.14 5.38
CA LEU A 10 -13.14 -12.09 6.37
C LEU A 10 -12.51 -10.74 5.95
N ALA A 11 -11.29 -10.74 5.39
CA ALA A 11 -10.66 -9.52 4.87
C ALA A 11 -11.49 -8.88 3.75
N LEU A 12 -12.05 -9.69 2.84
CA LEU A 12 -12.96 -9.22 1.80
C LEU A 12 -14.27 -8.66 2.37
N ASP A 13 -14.83 -9.31 3.36
CA ASP A 13 -16.06 -8.84 4.05
C ASP A 13 -15.80 -7.50 4.75
N LEU A 14 -14.64 -7.33 5.42
CA LEU A 14 -14.25 -6.07 6.04
C LEU A 14 -14.15 -4.92 5.01
N ALA A 15 -13.59 -5.18 3.83
CA ALA A 15 -13.49 -4.18 2.79
C ALA A 15 -14.89 -3.74 2.27
N HIS A 16 -15.83 -4.67 2.13
CA HIS A 16 -17.20 -4.35 1.74
C HIS A 16 -17.98 -3.60 2.84
N ILE A 17 -17.80 -3.99 4.12
CA ILE A 17 -18.39 -3.26 5.25
C ILE A 17 -17.88 -1.81 5.29
N ALA A 18 -16.60 -1.60 5.02
CA ALA A 18 -16.03 -0.26 4.93
C ALA A 18 -16.61 0.54 3.75
N GLU A 19 -16.79 -0.08 2.59
CA GLU A 19 -17.37 0.55 1.40
C GLU A 19 -18.75 1.15 1.67
N ASP A 20 -19.60 0.46 2.44
CA ASP A 20 -20.94 0.93 2.81
C ASP A 20 -20.91 2.24 3.62
N GLU A 21 -19.83 2.50 4.36
CA GLU A 21 -19.60 3.74 5.09
C GLU A 21 -18.90 4.82 4.24
N ILE A 22 -18.03 4.42 3.30
CA ILE A 22 -17.17 5.31 2.53
C ILE A 22 -17.94 5.94 1.36
N LEU A 23 -18.59 5.14 0.52
CA LEU A 23 -19.22 5.63 -0.72
C LEU A 23 -20.29 6.69 -0.50
N PRO A 24 -21.20 6.59 0.49
CA PRO A 24 -22.19 7.63 0.74
C PRO A 24 -21.58 8.98 1.12
N ARG A 25 -20.35 8.98 1.66
CA ARG A 25 -19.63 10.18 2.11
C ARG A 25 -18.70 10.76 1.04
N PHE A 26 -18.37 9.99 0.01
CA PHE A 26 -17.50 10.45 -1.06
C PHE A 26 -18.05 11.72 -1.74
N ARG A 27 -17.22 12.73 -1.89
CA ARG A 27 -17.55 14.08 -2.45
C ARG A 27 -18.51 14.91 -1.59
N THR A 28 -18.92 14.48 -0.42
CA THR A 28 -19.88 15.20 0.42
C THR A 28 -19.36 15.46 1.83
N VAL A 29 -18.30 14.77 2.25
CA VAL A 29 -17.76 14.83 3.60
C VAL A 29 -16.96 16.11 3.86
N SER A 30 -17.00 16.58 5.11
CA SER A 30 -16.14 17.65 5.58
C SER A 30 -14.77 17.10 5.99
N VAL A 31 -13.72 17.83 5.61
CA VAL A 31 -12.33 17.48 5.93
C VAL A 31 -11.95 18.05 7.30
N THR A 32 -11.30 17.25 8.11
CA THR A 32 -10.59 17.70 9.32
C THR A 32 -9.11 17.34 9.20
N HIS A 33 -8.24 18.00 10.01
CA HIS A 33 -6.82 17.71 9.98
C HIS A 33 -6.39 17.09 11.32
N LYS A 34 -5.56 16.05 11.24
CA LYS A 34 -4.90 15.45 12.39
C LYS A 34 -3.80 16.41 12.92
N PRO A 35 -3.27 16.20 14.14
CA PRO A 35 -2.21 17.05 14.69
C PRO A 35 -0.94 17.12 13.86
N ASP A 36 -0.66 16.10 13.05
CA ASP A 36 0.48 16.03 12.12
C ASP A 36 0.22 16.73 10.78
N GLY A 37 -1.00 17.29 10.60
CA GLY A 37 -1.42 18.00 9.40
C GLY A 37 -2.03 17.14 8.30
N THR A 38 -2.09 15.82 8.47
CA THR A 38 -2.76 14.92 7.53
C THR A 38 -4.27 15.10 7.58
N GLU A 39 -4.93 14.87 6.45
CA GLU A 39 -6.38 14.94 6.33
C GLU A 39 -7.03 13.68 6.92
N VAL A 40 -8.21 13.86 7.49
CA VAL A 40 -9.08 12.79 7.93
C VAL A 40 -10.53 13.20 7.77
N THR A 41 -11.39 12.25 7.44
CA THR A 41 -12.83 12.49 7.29
C THR A 41 -13.65 11.59 8.23
N GLU A 42 -14.95 11.83 8.26
CA GLU A 42 -15.88 10.92 8.96
C GLU A 42 -15.94 9.55 8.27
N ALA A 43 -15.67 9.48 6.95
CA ALA A 43 -15.62 8.21 6.22
C ALA A 43 -14.52 7.29 6.76
N ASP A 44 -13.31 7.80 6.97
CA ASP A 44 -12.17 7.05 7.51
C ASP A 44 -12.52 6.44 8.88
N ARG A 45 -13.05 7.28 9.79
CA ARG A 45 -13.34 6.88 11.17
C ARG A 45 -14.49 5.88 11.28
N GLU A 46 -15.60 6.13 10.56
CA GLU A 46 -16.74 5.23 10.63
C GLU A 46 -16.43 3.88 9.96
N ALA A 47 -15.71 3.89 8.84
CA ALA A 47 -15.27 2.66 8.21
C ALA A 47 -14.36 1.84 9.13
N GLU A 48 -13.33 2.43 9.75
CA GLU A 48 -12.48 1.69 10.69
C GLU A 48 -13.26 1.20 11.91
N ARG A 49 -14.19 1.99 12.41
CA ARG A 49 -15.03 1.59 13.55
C ARG A 49 -15.83 0.31 13.25
N VAL A 50 -16.55 0.27 12.13
CA VAL A 50 -17.36 -0.91 11.78
C VAL A 50 -16.50 -2.13 11.46
N MET A 51 -15.35 -1.96 10.82
CA MET A 51 -14.38 -3.03 10.60
C MET A 51 -13.89 -3.64 11.91
N ARG A 52 -13.55 -2.80 12.90
CA ARG A 52 -13.11 -3.24 14.24
C ARG A 52 -14.20 -3.96 15.02
N GLU A 53 -15.43 -3.47 14.96
CA GLU A 53 -16.57 -4.13 15.61
C GLU A 53 -16.78 -5.53 15.02
N HIS A 54 -16.75 -5.66 13.69
CA HIS A 54 -16.88 -6.97 13.04
C HIS A 54 -15.71 -7.91 13.40
N LEU A 55 -14.48 -7.40 13.45
CA LEU A 55 -13.32 -8.19 13.89
C LEU A 55 -13.41 -8.65 15.34
N ALA A 56 -13.91 -7.83 16.23
CA ALA A 56 -14.07 -8.20 17.63
C ALA A 56 -15.07 -9.36 17.83
N ASP A 57 -16.08 -9.45 16.97
CA ASP A 57 -17.06 -10.54 16.99
C ASP A 57 -16.49 -11.81 16.35
N GLU A 58 -15.77 -11.71 15.20
CA GLU A 58 -15.32 -12.85 14.42
C GLU A 58 -13.95 -13.40 14.87
N ARG A 59 -13.07 -12.54 15.40
CA ARG A 59 -11.68 -12.87 15.78
C ARG A 59 -11.27 -12.17 17.09
N PRO A 60 -11.94 -12.45 18.21
CA PRO A 60 -11.71 -11.73 19.48
C PRO A 60 -10.27 -11.87 20.02
N ASP A 61 -9.54 -12.92 19.62
CA ASP A 61 -8.17 -13.20 20.06
C ASP A 61 -7.11 -12.56 19.15
N HIS A 62 -7.50 -11.90 18.05
CA HIS A 62 -6.58 -11.21 17.16
C HIS A 62 -6.34 -9.77 17.61
N ALA A 63 -5.14 -9.25 17.36
CA ALA A 63 -4.84 -7.82 17.52
C ALA A 63 -5.27 -7.04 16.25
N VAL A 64 -5.49 -5.74 16.43
CA VAL A 64 -5.81 -4.81 15.33
C VAL A 64 -4.89 -3.60 15.43
N LEU A 65 -4.31 -3.18 14.30
CA LEU A 65 -3.62 -1.91 14.12
C LEU A 65 -4.33 -1.15 12.99
N GLY A 66 -4.87 0.01 13.26
CA GLY A 66 -5.53 0.84 12.25
C GLY A 66 -4.98 2.26 12.24
N GLU A 67 -5.20 2.97 11.17
CA GLU A 67 -4.74 4.34 11.00
C GLU A 67 -5.42 5.30 11.97
N GLU A 68 -6.74 5.16 12.18
CA GLU A 68 -7.53 6.15 12.90
C GLU A 68 -7.56 5.92 14.41
N PHE A 69 -7.61 4.67 14.85
CA PHE A 69 -7.74 4.31 16.27
C PHE A 69 -6.51 3.57 16.83
N GLY A 70 -5.43 3.42 16.05
CA GLY A 70 -4.18 2.83 16.51
C GLY A 70 -4.27 1.34 16.85
N ALA A 71 -3.49 0.87 17.82
CA ALA A 71 -3.41 -0.52 18.19
C ALA A 71 -4.45 -0.90 19.26
N SER A 72 -5.00 -2.12 19.15
CA SER A 72 -5.85 -2.75 20.16
C SER A 72 -5.75 -4.27 20.12
N GLY A 73 -6.29 -4.96 21.14
CA GLY A 73 -6.20 -6.41 21.30
C GLY A 73 -4.94 -6.86 22.05
N PRO A 74 -4.68 -8.18 22.14
CA PRO A 74 -3.54 -8.71 22.88
C PRO A 74 -2.20 -8.32 22.23
N ASP A 75 -1.21 -7.92 23.04
CA ASP A 75 0.13 -7.54 22.55
C ASP A 75 0.90 -8.72 21.94
N ASP A 76 0.65 -9.93 22.44
CA ASP A 76 1.26 -11.20 22.01
C ASP A 76 0.40 -12.01 21.04
N ALA A 77 -0.61 -11.40 20.44
CA ALA A 77 -1.47 -12.05 19.46
C ALA A 77 -0.66 -12.61 18.29
N GLN A 78 -0.89 -13.89 17.95
CA GLN A 78 -0.28 -14.54 16.77
C GLN A 78 -0.69 -13.82 15.48
N TYR A 79 -1.94 -13.35 15.40
CA TYR A 79 -2.52 -12.69 14.24
C TYR A 79 -2.82 -11.23 14.55
N ARG A 80 -2.47 -10.34 13.61
CA ARG A 80 -2.77 -8.92 13.68
C ARG A 80 -3.37 -8.43 12.37
N TRP A 81 -4.55 -7.88 12.44
CA TRP A 81 -5.16 -7.14 11.34
C TRP A 81 -4.57 -5.74 11.26
N VAL A 82 -4.29 -5.29 10.05
CA VAL A 82 -3.78 -3.94 9.80
C VAL A 82 -4.72 -3.27 8.80
N LEU A 83 -5.29 -2.13 9.20
CA LEU A 83 -6.41 -1.50 8.52
C LEU A 83 -6.06 -0.07 8.10
N ASP A 84 -6.31 0.24 6.84
CA ASP A 84 -6.44 1.59 6.31
C ASP A 84 -7.79 1.70 5.61
N PRO A 85 -8.76 2.39 6.21
CA PRO A 85 -10.10 2.54 5.63
C PRO A 85 -10.10 3.28 4.30
N VAL A 86 -9.32 4.38 4.19
CA VAL A 86 -9.28 5.26 3.01
C VAL A 86 -7.85 5.65 2.69
N ASP A 87 -7.07 4.71 2.15
CA ASP A 87 -5.76 5.04 1.58
C ASP A 87 -5.94 6.00 0.40
N GLY A 88 -5.23 7.13 0.45
CA GLY A 88 -5.43 8.21 -0.50
C GLY A 88 -6.48 9.23 -0.07
N THR A 89 -6.61 9.52 1.24
CA THR A 89 -7.55 10.53 1.79
C THR A 89 -7.43 11.88 1.09
N ALA A 90 -6.24 12.32 0.72
CA ALA A 90 -6.03 13.55 -0.05
C ALA A 90 -6.74 13.52 -1.42
N GLY A 91 -6.69 12.40 -2.13
CA GLY A 91 -7.44 12.17 -3.36
C GLY A 91 -8.95 12.12 -3.12
N PHE A 92 -9.37 11.41 -2.05
CA PHE A 92 -10.76 11.30 -1.65
C PHE A 92 -11.40 12.66 -1.37
N THR A 93 -10.73 13.53 -0.62
CA THR A 93 -11.26 14.84 -0.22
C THR A 93 -11.46 15.80 -1.41
N ILE A 94 -10.62 15.70 -2.43
CA ILE A 94 -10.77 16.50 -3.67
C ILE A 94 -11.64 15.80 -4.74
N GLY A 95 -12.21 14.62 -4.42
CA GLY A 95 -13.16 13.92 -5.28
C GLY A 95 -12.55 13.04 -6.37
N VAL A 96 -11.28 12.66 -6.25
CA VAL A 96 -10.61 11.70 -7.15
C VAL A 96 -10.99 10.28 -6.74
N PRO A 97 -11.49 9.42 -7.65
CA PRO A 97 -12.02 8.08 -7.29
C PRO A 97 -10.93 6.99 -7.24
N LEU A 98 -9.68 7.34 -6.91
CA LEU A 98 -8.53 6.43 -6.90
C LEU A 98 -8.03 6.14 -5.48
N PHE A 99 -8.91 6.24 -4.50
CA PHE A 99 -8.64 5.82 -3.12
C PHE A 99 -8.97 4.34 -2.93
N GLY A 100 -8.37 3.72 -1.92
CA GLY A 100 -8.59 2.31 -1.62
C GLY A 100 -8.84 2.04 -0.14
N THR A 101 -9.47 0.91 0.16
CA THR A 101 -9.55 0.32 1.50
C THR A 101 -8.53 -0.81 1.56
N LEU A 102 -7.64 -0.77 2.55
CA LEU A 102 -6.59 -1.75 2.74
C LEU A 102 -6.86 -2.60 3.98
N VAL A 103 -6.87 -3.92 3.79
CA VAL A 103 -6.99 -4.90 4.87
C VAL A 103 -5.82 -5.88 4.77
N GLY A 104 -4.88 -5.78 5.69
CA GLY A 104 -3.75 -6.70 5.81
C GLY A 104 -3.90 -7.64 7.00
N LEU A 105 -3.42 -8.89 6.88
CA LEU A 105 -3.28 -9.82 7.98
C LEU A 105 -1.81 -10.19 8.16
N LEU A 106 -1.30 -9.99 9.35
CA LEU A 106 0.03 -10.45 9.77
C LEU A 106 -0.10 -11.69 10.64
N GLU A 107 0.73 -12.70 10.35
CA GLU A 107 0.97 -13.85 11.24
C GLU A 107 2.38 -13.75 11.82
N ASN A 108 2.50 -13.59 13.12
CA ASN A 108 3.79 -13.38 13.81
C ASN A 108 4.64 -12.26 13.15
N GLY A 109 3.99 -11.15 12.79
CA GLY A 109 4.60 -10.00 12.13
C GLY A 109 4.81 -10.14 10.62
N THR A 110 4.58 -11.31 10.03
CA THR A 110 4.74 -11.55 8.58
C THR A 110 3.42 -11.34 7.85
N PRO A 111 3.35 -10.51 6.78
CA PRO A 111 2.14 -10.35 5.97
C PRO A 111 1.77 -11.66 5.26
N VAL A 112 0.54 -12.15 5.50
CA VAL A 112 0.06 -13.44 4.98
C VAL A 112 -1.19 -13.34 4.13
N ALA A 113 -1.98 -12.29 4.29
CA ALA A 113 -3.11 -11.99 3.42
C ALA A 113 -3.26 -10.47 3.25
N GLY A 114 -3.83 -10.05 2.13
CA GLY A 114 -4.09 -8.66 1.83
C GLY A 114 -5.25 -8.47 0.87
N VAL A 115 -6.02 -7.43 1.10
CA VAL A 115 -7.09 -6.94 0.24
C VAL A 115 -6.82 -5.46 -0.04
N ILE A 116 -6.82 -5.10 -1.31
CA ILE A 116 -6.78 -3.72 -1.83
C ILE A 116 -8.09 -3.53 -2.58
N HIS A 117 -9.03 -2.88 -1.94
CA HIS A 117 -10.36 -2.65 -2.50
C HIS A 117 -10.52 -1.20 -2.94
N PHE A 118 -11.05 -0.97 -4.12
CA PHE A 118 -11.29 0.36 -4.70
C PHE A 118 -12.81 0.60 -4.80
N PRO A 119 -13.43 1.13 -3.74
CA PRO A 119 -14.89 1.28 -3.67
C PRO A 119 -15.50 2.03 -4.85
N ALA A 120 -14.87 3.13 -5.24
CA ALA A 120 -15.38 3.98 -6.34
C ALA A 120 -15.20 3.37 -7.74
N LEU A 121 -14.42 2.29 -7.88
CA LEU A 121 -14.18 1.59 -9.14
C LEU A 121 -14.90 0.25 -9.20
N GLY A 122 -15.39 -0.30 -8.08
CA GLY A 122 -15.89 -1.67 -7.97
C GLY A 122 -14.81 -2.72 -8.28
N GLU A 123 -13.55 -2.42 -7.95
CA GLU A 123 -12.40 -3.29 -8.22
C GLU A 123 -11.74 -3.73 -6.92
N THR A 124 -11.29 -5.00 -6.88
CA THR A 124 -10.54 -5.54 -5.73
C THR A 124 -9.35 -6.36 -6.20
N VAL A 125 -8.16 -6.11 -5.63
CA VAL A 125 -7.00 -6.99 -5.72
C VAL A 125 -6.79 -7.65 -4.36
N TYR A 126 -6.67 -8.97 -4.33
CA TYR A 126 -6.53 -9.68 -3.07
C TYR A 126 -5.66 -10.94 -3.20
N ALA A 127 -5.04 -11.31 -2.12
CA ALA A 127 -4.15 -12.47 -2.08
C ALA A 127 -4.05 -13.04 -0.66
N ALA A 128 -3.76 -14.34 -0.60
CA ALA A 128 -3.29 -14.98 0.62
C ALA A 128 -2.13 -15.92 0.30
N ARG A 129 -1.23 -16.10 1.27
CA ARG A 129 0.00 -16.90 1.13
C ARG A 129 -0.28 -18.29 0.56
N GLY A 130 0.26 -18.58 -0.63
CA GLY A 130 0.10 -19.85 -1.36
C GLY A 130 -1.22 -20.00 -2.11
N GLU A 131 -2.07 -18.97 -2.14
CA GLU A 131 -3.37 -18.99 -2.85
C GLU A 131 -3.34 -18.15 -4.14
N GLY A 132 -2.20 -17.50 -4.45
CA GLY A 132 -2.03 -16.60 -5.58
C GLY A 132 -2.68 -15.24 -5.37
N CYS A 133 -2.57 -14.37 -6.38
CA CYS A 133 -3.18 -13.05 -6.40
C CYS A 133 -4.34 -13.00 -7.40
N TRP A 134 -5.42 -12.36 -7.02
CA TRP A 134 -6.67 -12.30 -7.77
C TRP A 134 -7.11 -10.86 -7.98
N PHE A 135 -7.75 -10.62 -9.09
CA PHE A 135 -8.44 -9.37 -9.40
C PHE A 135 -9.91 -9.65 -9.64
N ARG A 136 -10.77 -8.90 -8.95
CA ARG A 136 -12.23 -9.04 -8.98
C ARG A 136 -12.87 -7.72 -9.34
N THR A 137 -13.94 -7.79 -10.12
CA THR A 137 -14.93 -6.74 -10.37
C THR A 137 -16.31 -7.35 -10.19
N ASP A 138 -17.37 -6.56 -10.30
CA ASP A 138 -18.74 -7.06 -10.27
C ASP A 138 -19.03 -8.10 -11.38
N GLU A 139 -18.30 -8.01 -12.50
CA GLU A 139 -18.55 -8.85 -13.68
C GLU A 139 -17.63 -10.07 -13.79
N ALA A 140 -16.43 -10.01 -13.19
CA ALA A 140 -15.40 -11.01 -13.41
C ALA A 140 -14.42 -11.15 -12.25
N GLU A 141 -13.86 -12.36 -12.10
CA GLU A 141 -12.76 -12.68 -11.20
C GLU A 141 -11.73 -13.54 -11.91
N HIS A 142 -10.45 -13.17 -11.83
CA HIS A 142 -9.37 -13.95 -12.44
C HIS A 142 -8.05 -13.76 -11.70
N ALA A 143 -7.18 -14.76 -11.79
CA ALA A 143 -5.83 -14.68 -11.28
C ALA A 143 -5.01 -13.65 -12.06
N VAL A 144 -4.15 -12.92 -11.36
CA VAL A 144 -3.24 -11.92 -11.94
C VAL A 144 -1.79 -12.25 -11.59
N SER A 145 -0.87 -11.74 -12.40
CA SER A 145 0.57 -11.86 -12.18
C SER A 145 1.28 -10.57 -12.51
N ALA A 146 2.34 -10.27 -11.77
CA ALA A 146 3.24 -9.17 -12.07
C ALA A 146 4.00 -9.42 -13.38
N ASP A 147 4.35 -8.35 -14.10
CA ASP A 147 5.17 -8.42 -15.32
C ASP A 147 6.66 -8.38 -14.94
N PRO A 148 7.45 -9.42 -15.23
CA PRO A 148 8.83 -9.53 -14.78
C PRO A 148 9.84 -8.79 -15.66
N VAL A 149 9.58 -7.54 -16.06
CA VAL A 149 10.55 -6.69 -16.74
C VAL A 149 11.79 -6.52 -15.88
N GLU A 150 12.98 -6.72 -16.46
CA GLU A 150 14.24 -6.80 -15.72
C GLU A 150 15.07 -5.52 -15.72
N SER A 151 14.83 -4.60 -16.66
CA SER A 151 15.61 -3.37 -16.80
C SER A 151 14.76 -2.11 -16.68
N LEU A 152 15.31 -1.07 -16.07
CA LEU A 152 14.63 0.19 -15.79
C LEU A 152 14.27 0.97 -17.06
N ASP A 153 15.11 0.92 -18.09
CA ASP A 153 14.90 1.59 -19.37
C ASP A 153 13.72 1.02 -20.18
N ALA A 154 13.34 -0.23 -19.92
CA ALA A 154 12.13 -0.85 -20.47
C ALA A 154 10.90 -0.71 -19.55
N ALA A 155 11.10 -0.30 -18.29
CA ALA A 155 10.06 -0.32 -17.28
C ALA A 155 9.14 0.91 -17.33
N THR A 156 7.87 0.68 -17.00
CA THR A 156 6.95 1.74 -16.54
C THR A 156 7.02 1.78 -15.03
N VAL A 157 7.50 2.90 -14.47
CA VAL A 157 7.63 3.13 -13.04
C VAL A 157 6.64 4.18 -12.58
N THR A 158 6.08 4.01 -11.39
CA THR A 158 5.11 4.93 -10.79
C THR A 158 5.56 5.40 -9.41
N THR A 159 5.09 6.58 -9.01
CA THR A 159 5.20 7.11 -7.64
C THR A 159 3.96 7.92 -7.30
N THR A 160 3.56 7.93 -6.02
CA THR A 160 2.47 8.77 -5.53
C THR A 160 2.88 10.23 -5.48
N ALA A 161 3.99 10.54 -4.82
CA ALA A 161 4.37 11.89 -4.48
C ALA A 161 5.89 12.09 -4.48
N LEU A 162 6.33 13.31 -4.16
CA LEU A 162 7.72 13.73 -4.16
C LEU A 162 8.31 13.78 -2.73
N HIS A 163 7.63 13.21 -1.73
CA HIS A 163 8.07 13.23 -0.34
C HIS A 163 9.47 12.63 -0.18
N SER A 164 10.26 13.21 0.69
CA SER A 164 11.62 12.73 1.00
C SER A 164 12.52 12.53 -0.23
N SER A 165 12.24 13.25 -1.34
CA SER A 165 13.01 13.16 -2.59
C SER A 165 13.92 14.37 -2.81
N ASP A 166 14.89 14.23 -3.72
CA ASP A 166 15.78 15.29 -4.19
C ASP A 166 15.06 16.44 -4.91
N VAL A 167 13.79 16.28 -5.22
CA VAL A 167 12.92 17.33 -5.81
C VAL A 167 12.43 18.30 -4.73
N THR A 168 12.19 17.83 -3.50
CA THR A 168 11.56 18.60 -2.40
C THR A 168 12.47 18.81 -1.20
N ALA A 169 13.66 18.20 -1.17
CA ALA A 169 14.57 18.25 -0.05
C ALA A 169 15.16 19.64 0.18
N GLY A 170 15.24 20.04 1.46
CA GLY A 170 16.05 21.17 1.91
C GLY A 170 17.55 20.82 1.96
N ALA A 171 18.39 21.85 2.14
CA ALA A 171 19.85 21.71 2.08
C ALA A 171 20.46 20.74 3.11
N ASP A 172 19.76 20.46 4.21
CA ASP A 172 20.24 19.62 5.31
C ASP A 172 19.65 18.19 5.30
N GLN A 173 19.00 17.78 4.20
CA GLN A 173 18.36 16.49 4.07
C GLN A 173 19.14 15.59 3.11
N THR A 174 19.16 14.28 3.38
CA THR A 174 19.67 13.24 2.47
C THR A 174 18.50 12.54 1.77
N PRO A 175 17.98 13.14 0.69
CA PRO A 175 16.77 12.66 0.05
C PRO A 175 17.02 11.47 -0.86
N TYR A 176 15.95 10.74 -1.15
CA TYR A 176 15.96 9.75 -2.24
C TYR A 176 16.12 10.44 -3.60
N ARG A 177 16.90 9.84 -4.50
CA ARG A 177 17.22 10.39 -5.83
C ARG A 177 16.13 10.12 -6.87
N LEU A 178 14.94 10.65 -6.63
CA LEU A 178 13.79 10.46 -7.51
C LEU A 178 14.02 11.06 -8.91
N THR A 179 14.76 12.17 -9.01
CA THR A 179 15.12 12.79 -10.29
C THR A 179 15.85 11.83 -11.23
N ASP A 180 16.74 10.99 -10.71
CA ASP A 180 17.46 10.01 -11.51
C ASP A 180 16.53 8.88 -11.96
N LEU A 181 15.60 8.45 -11.11
CA LEU A 181 14.60 7.46 -11.49
C LEU A 181 13.70 7.97 -12.64
N VAL A 182 13.24 9.22 -12.54
CA VAL A 182 12.41 9.87 -13.59
C VAL A 182 13.15 9.93 -14.93
N ARG A 183 14.48 10.19 -14.92
CA ARG A 183 15.29 10.32 -16.13
C ARG A 183 15.60 8.97 -16.79
N ARG A 184 15.71 7.90 -16.00
CA ARG A 184 16.20 6.60 -16.48
C ARG A 184 15.11 5.59 -16.76
N ALA A 185 13.92 5.72 -16.14
CA ALA A 185 12.81 4.84 -16.43
C ALA A 185 12.33 4.98 -17.89
N GLY A 186 12.01 3.87 -18.52
CA GLY A 186 11.47 3.87 -19.89
C GLY A 186 10.18 4.68 -19.98
N LYS A 187 9.33 4.61 -18.95
CA LYS A 187 8.18 5.47 -18.75
C LYS A 187 8.02 5.76 -17.25
N PHE A 188 7.78 7.02 -16.92
CA PHE A 188 7.47 7.43 -15.54
C PHE A 188 6.09 8.07 -15.46
N ARG A 189 5.33 7.75 -14.40
CA ARG A 189 3.99 8.31 -14.15
C ARG A 189 3.79 8.56 -12.66
N PHE A 190 3.05 9.62 -12.35
CA PHE A 190 2.44 9.81 -11.05
C PHE A 190 1.11 9.06 -11.05
N VAL A 191 1.00 8.08 -10.15
CA VAL A 191 -0.21 7.30 -9.90
C VAL A 191 -0.33 7.17 -8.40
N THR A 192 -1.46 7.61 -7.87
CA THR A 192 -1.64 7.86 -6.44
C THR A 192 -1.79 6.58 -5.60
N ASP A 193 -1.23 6.61 -4.42
CA ASP A 193 -1.48 5.73 -3.27
C ASP A 193 -1.46 4.22 -3.62
N CYS A 194 -2.26 3.39 -2.97
CA CYS A 194 -2.25 1.92 -3.12
C CYS A 194 -2.49 1.43 -4.56
N ILE A 195 -3.17 2.20 -5.40
CA ILE A 195 -3.51 1.75 -6.77
C ILE A 195 -2.24 1.48 -7.60
N GLN A 196 -1.16 2.23 -7.40
CA GLN A 196 0.08 1.99 -8.13
C GLN A 196 0.68 0.61 -7.84
N HIS A 197 0.63 0.15 -6.58
CA HIS A 197 1.10 -1.18 -6.19
C HIS A 197 0.15 -2.29 -6.68
N ALA A 198 -1.16 -2.05 -6.65
CA ALA A 198 -2.14 -2.93 -7.26
C ALA A 198 -1.91 -3.10 -8.77
N LEU A 199 -1.49 -2.04 -9.47
CA LEU A 199 -1.13 -2.11 -10.89
C LEU A 199 0.14 -2.93 -11.14
N VAL A 200 1.11 -2.93 -10.22
CA VAL A 200 2.27 -3.84 -10.29
C VAL A 200 1.82 -5.30 -10.12
N ALA A 201 1.00 -5.61 -9.10
CA ALA A 201 0.46 -6.96 -8.89
C ALA A 201 -0.34 -7.46 -10.11
N ARG A 202 -1.03 -6.56 -10.82
CA ARG A 202 -1.81 -6.85 -12.03
C ARG A 202 -0.98 -6.87 -13.31
N GLY A 203 0.35 -6.66 -13.27
CA GLY A 203 1.23 -6.60 -14.45
C GLY A 203 0.92 -5.43 -15.40
N ARG A 204 0.35 -4.32 -14.89
CA ARG A 204 0.01 -3.12 -15.68
C ARG A 204 1.11 -2.07 -15.64
N THR A 205 1.87 -2.04 -14.58
CA THR A 205 3.12 -1.29 -14.40
C THR A 205 4.19 -2.24 -13.89
N HIS A 206 5.46 -1.84 -13.99
CA HIS A 206 6.57 -2.75 -13.70
C HIS A 206 7.20 -2.51 -12.34
N ALA A 207 7.16 -1.26 -11.84
CA ALA A 207 7.56 -0.92 -10.48
C ALA A 207 6.75 0.27 -9.94
N ALA A 208 6.58 0.30 -8.61
CA ALA A 208 5.97 1.40 -7.88
C ALA A 208 6.86 1.76 -6.68
N VAL A 209 6.96 3.06 -6.39
CA VAL A 209 7.84 3.60 -5.35
C VAL A 209 7.09 4.59 -4.49
N ASP A 210 7.08 4.33 -3.17
CA ASP A 210 6.67 5.30 -2.16
C ASP A 210 7.77 5.49 -1.11
N THR A 211 8.19 6.73 -0.97
CA THR A 211 9.30 7.13 -0.10
C THR A 211 8.88 7.37 1.35
N LEU A 212 7.58 7.44 1.61
CA LEU A 212 7.00 7.62 2.94
C LEU A 212 5.71 6.81 3.03
N MET A 213 5.70 5.80 3.89
CA MET A 213 4.54 4.94 4.14
C MET A 213 4.43 4.55 5.61
N ARG A 214 3.23 4.27 6.04
CA ARG A 214 2.92 3.74 7.37
C ARG A 214 2.61 2.23 7.27
N PRO A 215 2.59 1.49 8.38
CA PRO A 215 2.29 0.06 8.35
C PRO A 215 0.94 -0.30 7.70
N TRP A 216 -0.07 0.55 7.88
CA TRP A 216 -1.40 0.32 7.30
C TRP A 216 -1.44 0.51 5.79
N ASP A 217 -0.58 1.38 5.22
CA ASP A 217 -0.42 1.54 3.78
C ASP A 217 0.25 0.32 3.12
N VAL A 218 1.05 -0.46 3.88
CA VAL A 218 1.94 -1.50 3.33
C VAL A 218 1.41 -2.91 3.50
N ALA A 219 0.79 -3.20 4.66
CA ALA A 219 0.49 -4.57 5.09
C ALA A 219 -0.34 -5.38 4.08
N ALA A 220 -1.31 -4.75 3.40
CA ALA A 220 -2.14 -5.38 2.39
C ALA A 220 -1.43 -5.52 1.02
N LEU A 221 -0.56 -4.56 0.68
CA LEU A 221 0.10 -4.51 -0.62
C LEU A 221 1.12 -5.65 -0.80
N VAL A 222 1.85 -5.96 0.27
CA VAL A 222 2.94 -6.95 0.24
C VAL A 222 2.46 -8.34 -0.17
N PRO A 223 1.43 -8.95 0.44
CA PRO A 223 0.91 -10.24 0.00
C PRO A 223 0.42 -10.20 -1.45
N CYS A 224 -0.32 -9.15 -1.86
CA CYS A 224 -0.83 -9.03 -3.21
C CYS A 224 0.28 -9.04 -4.26
N VAL A 225 1.35 -8.26 -4.04
CA VAL A 225 2.47 -8.21 -4.97
C VAL A 225 3.26 -9.53 -4.98
N ARG A 226 3.53 -10.12 -3.79
CA ARG A 226 4.33 -11.36 -3.69
C ARG A 226 3.60 -12.56 -4.28
N GLU A 227 2.32 -12.71 -4.01
CA GLU A 227 1.50 -13.79 -4.55
C GLU A 227 1.23 -13.64 -6.06
N ALA A 228 1.36 -12.42 -6.59
CA ALA A 228 1.40 -12.17 -8.03
C ALA A 228 2.75 -12.54 -8.68
N GLY A 229 3.73 -13.00 -7.91
CA GLY A 229 5.08 -13.31 -8.38
C GLY A 229 6.03 -12.12 -8.45
N GLY A 230 5.60 -10.95 -8.00
CA GLY A 230 6.43 -9.76 -7.84
C GLY A 230 7.24 -9.75 -6.53
N VAL A 231 7.93 -8.68 -6.28
CA VAL A 231 8.79 -8.46 -5.11
C VAL A 231 8.45 -7.13 -4.43
N ALA A 232 8.54 -7.11 -3.11
CA ALA A 232 8.24 -5.94 -2.28
C ALA A 232 9.31 -5.81 -1.18
N GLN A 233 9.94 -4.64 -1.07
CA GLN A 233 10.95 -4.31 -0.07
C GLN A 233 10.88 -2.83 0.33
N PRO A 234 11.33 -2.45 1.55
CA PRO A 234 11.50 -1.06 1.91
C PRO A 234 12.64 -0.42 1.09
N LEU A 235 12.61 0.91 0.97
CA LEU A 235 13.71 1.66 0.32
C LEU A 235 14.97 1.68 1.19
N ALA A 236 14.81 1.86 2.49
CA ALA A 236 15.94 1.91 3.41
C ALA A 236 16.69 0.58 3.39
N PRO A 237 18.02 0.57 3.16
CA PRO A 237 18.79 -0.66 3.07
C PRO A 237 18.84 -1.44 4.39
N ASP A 238 18.74 -0.74 5.50
CA ASP A 238 18.85 -1.28 6.86
C ASP A 238 17.49 -1.69 7.46
N ALA A 239 16.39 -1.50 6.72
CA ALA A 239 15.06 -1.92 7.19
C ALA A 239 14.86 -3.40 6.92
N ASP A 240 14.84 -4.21 7.98
CA ASP A 240 14.58 -5.66 7.91
C ASP A 240 13.09 -5.97 7.76
N ASP A 241 12.21 -5.10 8.23
CA ASP A 241 10.77 -5.27 8.20
C ASP A 241 10.14 -4.47 7.06
N VAL A 242 9.47 -5.17 6.14
CA VAL A 242 8.84 -4.53 4.98
C VAL A 242 7.62 -3.70 5.37
N VAL A 243 6.88 -4.08 6.40
CA VAL A 243 5.65 -3.39 6.83
C VAL A 243 5.98 -2.14 7.63
N PHE A 244 6.98 -2.21 8.51
CA PHE A 244 7.37 -1.13 9.40
C PHE A 244 8.59 -0.32 8.91
N GLY A 245 9.05 -0.58 7.67
CA GLY A 245 10.24 0.07 7.08
C GLY A 245 10.05 1.50 6.59
N GLY A 246 8.85 2.07 6.72
CA GLY A 246 8.57 3.49 6.45
C GLY A 246 8.54 3.90 4.97
N SER A 247 8.74 2.98 4.05
CA SER A 247 8.75 3.19 2.59
C SER A 247 8.53 1.86 1.87
N LEU A 248 8.18 1.89 0.60
CA LEU A 248 7.98 0.67 -0.19
C LEU A 248 8.42 0.82 -1.63
N VAL A 249 9.13 -0.19 -2.13
CA VAL A 249 9.28 -0.46 -3.56
C VAL A 249 8.64 -1.80 -3.87
N THR A 250 7.77 -1.83 -4.84
CA THR A 250 7.27 -3.06 -5.44
C THR A 250 7.70 -3.15 -6.89
N ALA A 251 8.03 -4.34 -7.36
CA ALA A 251 8.43 -4.55 -8.75
C ALA A 251 8.02 -5.95 -9.24
N GLY A 252 7.90 -6.09 -10.56
CA GLY A 252 7.61 -7.39 -11.19
C GLY A 252 8.80 -8.35 -11.18
N SER A 253 10.03 -7.86 -10.95
CA SER A 253 11.23 -8.71 -10.87
C SER A 253 12.21 -8.21 -9.81
N THR A 254 13.04 -9.14 -9.31
CA THR A 254 14.12 -8.82 -8.36
C THR A 254 15.18 -7.93 -8.98
N SER A 255 15.51 -8.14 -10.25
CA SER A 255 16.50 -7.32 -11.00
C SER A 255 16.06 -5.86 -11.05
N LEU A 256 14.80 -5.61 -11.45
CA LEU A 256 14.23 -4.26 -11.52
C LEU A 256 14.16 -3.60 -10.14
N LEU A 257 13.71 -4.34 -9.11
CA LEU A 257 13.66 -3.83 -7.75
C LEU A 257 15.04 -3.37 -7.26
N HIS A 258 16.08 -4.18 -7.48
CA HIS A 258 17.44 -3.84 -7.08
C HIS A 258 17.97 -2.62 -7.84
N GLU A 259 17.71 -2.50 -9.15
CA GLU A 259 18.11 -1.33 -9.93
C GLU A 259 17.42 -0.06 -9.43
N VAL A 260 16.11 -0.11 -9.19
CA VAL A 260 15.33 1.01 -8.65
C VAL A 260 15.84 1.42 -7.26
N ARG A 261 16.00 0.46 -6.33
CA ARG A 261 16.50 0.76 -4.98
C ARG A 261 17.89 1.35 -4.99
N SER A 262 18.82 0.77 -5.78
CA SER A 262 20.19 1.27 -5.88
C SER A 262 20.24 2.70 -6.42
N LEU A 263 19.41 3.02 -7.39
CA LEU A 263 19.34 4.34 -7.98
C LEU A 263 18.78 5.40 -7.02
N LEU A 264 17.83 5.01 -6.20
CA LEU A 264 17.16 5.91 -5.25
C LEU A 264 18.00 6.22 -4.01
N GLN A 265 19.03 5.42 -3.69
CA GLN A 265 19.84 5.69 -2.50
C GLN A 265 20.48 7.07 -2.56
N PRO A 266 20.54 7.82 -1.46
CA PRO A 266 21.30 9.04 -1.36
C PRO A 266 22.74 8.82 -1.78
N SER A 267 23.38 9.78 -2.48
CA SER A 267 24.80 9.70 -2.78
C SER A 267 25.60 9.66 -1.50
N ALA A 268 26.52 8.70 -1.38
CA ALA A 268 27.48 8.69 -0.26
C ALA A 268 28.40 9.95 -0.27
N ASP A 269 28.48 10.64 -1.40
CA ASP A 269 29.22 11.87 -1.61
C ASP A 269 28.30 13.10 -1.43
N GLY A 270 27.80 13.28 -0.21
CA GLY A 270 27.06 14.49 0.20
C GLY A 270 27.99 15.68 0.44
N ALA A 271 28.80 16.07 -0.54
CA ALA A 271 29.49 17.36 -0.56
C ALA A 271 30.21 17.53 -1.91
N GLU A 272 29.54 18.17 -2.83
CA GLU A 272 30.11 19.03 -3.88
C GLU A 272 29.15 19.10 -5.07
N HIS A 273 28.13 19.96 -4.96
CA HIS A 273 27.58 20.57 -6.16
C HIS A 273 28.33 21.89 -6.38
N PRO A 274 29.13 22.04 -7.44
CA PRO A 274 29.56 23.35 -7.86
C PRO A 274 28.34 24.11 -8.40
N HIS A 275 28.26 25.36 -8.02
CA HIS A 275 27.28 26.40 -8.36
C HIS A 275 27.04 26.55 -9.88
#